data_ff2cc3d37281f7140aa79eb21fd37ea8
#
_entry.id   ff2cc3d37281f7140aa79eb21fd37ea8
#
_cell.length_a   1.000
_cell.length_b   1.000
_cell.length_c   1.000
_cell.angle_alpha   90.00
_cell.angle_beta   90.00
_cell.angle_gamma   90.00
#
_symmetry.space_group_name_H-M   'P 1'
#
loop_
_entity.id
_entity.type
_entity.pdbx_description
1 polymer ?
#
loop_
_entity_poly.entity_id
_entity_poly.type
_entity_poly.pdbx_seq_one_letter_code
_entity_poly.pdbx_strand_id
1 'polypeptide(L)'
;MKKKYEVLFYIDKLSTKKDQNDPSKMVFSTKELASHLNIQRSNLSAILNELVRENKLEKIAGRPVLYKIHNKLDEDDSIFNQLIGFDGSLAKSIQDIKSTLLYPGKKPVILLSGESGTGKSLLAKKIYEFSKEKGLINENGQLVKLNCKYFMNDETMIKNLFIDYGKAALEKAKNGMIYFDNVHLIPEKYKSIIYDLIEMSSLKENNFMVVLSSDCFNENDLKSNALDNISIKIDLPSLDKRGLVERMELVQGCFKKEARKIDKSIVIEPETLECLLLYHCKNNIKQLVNDISSACSHAFLKNLDNNSNVYVYLDDFPIYVKKGFIF
;
A
#
# COMPACT_ATOMS: atom_id res chain seq x y z
N MET A 1 -28.31 -23.88 1.25
CA MET A 1 -27.12 -23.07 1.65
C MET A 1 -25.82 -23.62 1.07
N LYS A 2 -25.46 -24.90 1.22
CA LYS A 2 -24.17 -25.49 0.78
C LYS A 2 -23.82 -25.24 -0.71
N LYS A 3 -24.74 -25.50 -1.64
CA LYS A 3 -24.50 -25.35 -3.10
C LYS A 3 -24.22 -23.93 -3.56
N LYS A 4 -24.75 -22.90 -2.91
CA LYS A 4 -24.49 -21.48 -3.24
C LYS A 4 -23.06 -21.09 -2.97
N TYR A 5 -22.49 -21.50 -1.84
CA TYR A 5 -21.08 -21.24 -1.50
C TYR A 5 -20.12 -22.04 -2.38
N GLU A 6 -20.51 -23.26 -2.81
CA GLU A 6 -19.74 -24.07 -3.78
C GLU A 6 -19.62 -23.33 -5.12
N VAL A 7 -20.74 -22.76 -5.61
CA VAL A 7 -20.74 -21.97 -6.85
C VAL A 7 -19.85 -20.74 -6.74
N LEU A 8 -19.96 -19.98 -5.66
CA LEU A 8 -19.16 -18.78 -5.44
C LEU A 8 -17.66 -19.10 -5.34
N PHE A 9 -17.32 -20.13 -4.55
CA PHE A 9 -15.94 -20.60 -4.41
C PHE A 9 -15.32 -21.08 -5.74
N TYR A 10 -16.15 -21.76 -6.57
CA TYR A 10 -15.68 -22.22 -7.88
C TYR A 10 -15.40 -21.05 -8.83
N ILE A 11 -16.27 -20.03 -8.86
CA ILE A 11 -16.10 -18.82 -9.68
C ILE A 11 -14.84 -18.08 -9.21
N ASP A 12 -14.61 -17.95 -7.90
CA ASP A 12 -13.44 -17.33 -7.30
C ASP A 12 -12.15 -18.06 -7.71
N LYS A 13 -12.12 -19.38 -7.62
CA LYS A 13 -11.01 -20.22 -8.06
C LYS A 13 -10.69 -20.13 -9.56
N LEU A 14 -11.71 -19.93 -10.39
CA LEU A 14 -11.53 -19.74 -11.83
C LEU A 14 -11.02 -18.33 -12.13
N SER A 15 -11.47 -17.33 -11.41
CA SER A 15 -10.99 -15.93 -11.53
C SER A 15 -9.51 -15.81 -11.16
N THR A 16 -9.06 -16.54 -10.14
CA THR A 16 -7.65 -16.56 -9.71
C THR A 16 -6.73 -17.39 -10.62
N LYS A 17 -7.25 -18.33 -11.42
CA LYS A 17 -6.46 -19.18 -12.33
C LYS A 17 -6.36 -18.67 -13.76
N LYS A 18 -7.26 -17.77 -14.18
CA LYS A 18 -7.22 -17.18 -15.52
C LYS A 18 -6.32 -15.96 -15.51
N ASP A 19 -5.35 -15.96 -16.42
CA ASP A 19 -4.31 -14.95 -16.64
C ASP A 19 -4.73 -13.51 -16.28
N GLN A 20 -3.94 -12.88 -15.41
CA GLN A 20 -4.07 -11.48 -14.96
C GLN A 20 -3.93 -10.45 -16.09
N ASN A 21 -3.67 -10.88 -17.34
CA ASN A 21 -3.41 -9.99 -18.47
C ASN A 21 -4.63 -9.69 -19.36
N ASP A 22 -5.80 -10.30 -19.10
CA ASP A 22 -6.98 -10.08 -19.94
C ASP A 22 -8.28 -10.01 -19.10
N PRO A 23 -8.75 -8.80 -18.75
CA PRO A 23 -9.99 -8.61 -17.98
C PRO A 23 -11.24 -9.23 -18.64
N SER A 24 -11.24 -9.45 -19.96
CA SER A 24 -12.35 -10.08 -20.69
C SER A 24 -12.52 -11.56 -20.34
N LYS A 25 -11.49 -12.20 -19.78
CA LYS A 25 -11.50 -13.61 -19.36
C LYS A 25 -12.04 -13.87 -17.95
N MET A 26 -12.32 -12.82 -17.18
CA MET A 26 -12.86 -12.91 -15.81
C MET A 26 -14.39 -13.00 -15.74
N VAL A 27 -15.04 -13.17 -16.88
CA VAL A 27 -16.51 -13.27 -16.99
C VAL A 27 -16.93 -14.69 -17.37
N PHE A 28 -18.04 -15.16 -16.81
CA PHE A 28 -18.52 -16.54 -16.95
C PHE A 28 -19.98 -16.54 -17.38
N SER A 29 -20.33 -17.41 -18.33
CA SER A 29 -21.72 -17.63 -18.72
C SER A 29 -22.37 -18.70 -17.84
N THR A 30 -23.69 -18.62 -17.69
CA THR A 30 -24.46 -19.67 -16.98
C THR A 30 -24.25 -21.07 -17.61
N LYS A 31 -24.02 -21.13 -18.93
CA LYS A 31 -23.81 -22.39 -19.65
C LYS A 31 -22.48 -23.05 -19.29
N GLU A 32 -21.39 -22.25 -19.26
CA GLU A 32 -20.06 -22.73 -18.86
C GLU A 32 -20.05 -23.22 -17.42
N LEU A 33 -20.57 -22.42 -16.49
CA LEU A 33 -20.60 -22.78 -15.08
C LEU A 33 -21.47 -24.01 -14.82
N ALA A 34 -22.58 -24.16 -15.54
CA ALA A 34 -23.48 -25.31 -15.41
C ALA A 34 -22.79 -26.61 -15.82
N SER A 35 -22.04 -26.60 -16.93
CA SER A 35 -21.28 -27.76 -17.39
C SER A 35 -20.20 -28.19 -16.43
N HIS A 36 -19.46 -27.24 -15.84
CA HIS A 36 -18.36 -27.52 -14.92
C HIS A 36 -18.82 -27.98 -13.54
N LEU A 37 -19.93 -27.41 -13.04
CA LEU A 37 -20.47 -27.73 -11.70
C LEU A 37 -21.45 -28.88 -11.69
N ASN A 38 -21.82 -29.43 -12.87
CA ASN A 38 -22.84 -30.46 -13.03
C ASN A 38 -24.19 -30.08 -12.38
N ILE A 39 -24.59 -28.82 -12.53
CA ILE A 39 -25.82 -28.25 -12.00
C ILE A 39 -26.75 -27.92 -13.17
N GLN A 40 -28.06 -28.23 -13.04
CA GLN A 40 -29.03 -27.80 -14.03
C GLN A 40 -29.01 -26.27 -14.23
N ARG A 41 -29.04 -25.84 -15.49
CA ARG A 41 -28.91 -24.43 -15.88
C ARG A 41 -29.94 -23.51 -15.21
N SER A 42 -31.20 -23.99 -15.04
CA SER A 42 -32.23 -23.23 -14.34
C SER A 42 -31.91 -23.00 -12.85
N ASN A 43 -31.45 -24.03 -12.16
CA ASN A 43 -31.09 -23.97 -10.75
C ASN A 43 -29.84 -23.09 -10.55
N LEU A 44 -28.87 -23.22 -11.44
CA LEU A 44 -27.67 -22.36 -11.39
C LEU A 44 -28.02 -20.89 -11.65
N SER A 45 -28.90 -20.60 -12.62
CA SER A 45 -29.38 -19.26 -12.89
C SER A 45 -30.03 -18.60 -11.68
N ALA A 46 -30.85 -19.38 -10.92
CA ALA A 46 -31.48 -18.92 -9.68
C ALA A 46 -30.40 -18.56 -8.62
N ILE A 47 -29.38 -19.44 -8.44
CA ILE A 47 -28.27 -19.22 -7.50
C ILE A 47 -27.46 -17.99 -7.90
N LEU A 48 -27.10 -17.82 -9.19
CA LEU A 48 -26.34 -16.66 -9.68
C LEU A 48 -27.12 -15.36 -9.49
N ASN A 49 -28.43 -15.33 -9.76
CA ASN A 49 -29.25 -14.14 -9.52
C ASN A 49 -29.39 -13.83 -8.02
N GLU A 50 -29.41 -14.85 -7.15
CA GLU A 50 -29.37 -14.65 -5.70
C GLU A 50 -28.03 -14.03 -5.26
N LEU A 51 -26.89 -14.53 -5.78
CA LEU A 51 -25.58 -13.98 -5.51
C LEU A 51 -25.42 -12.53 -6.02
N VAL A 52 -26.09 -12.19 -7.14
CA VAL A 52 -26.15 -10.79 -7.62
C VAL A 52 -26.96 -9.91 -6.66
N ARG A 53 -28.11 -10.38 -6.14
CA ARG A 53 -28.88 -9.63 -5.13
C ARG A 53 -28.13 -9.43 -3.83
N GLU A 54 -27.21 -10.35 -3.50
CA GLU A 54 -26.32 -10.24 -2.33
C GLU A 54 -25.06 -9.42 -2.61
N ASN A 55 -24.95 -8.77 -3.78
CA ASN A 55 -23.78 -8.02 -4.21
C ASN A 55 -22.47 -8.84 -4.17
N LYS A 56 -22.54 -10.16 -4.42
CA LYS A 56 -21.37 -11.04 -4.53
C LYS A 56 -20.93 -11.27 -5.98
N LEU A 57 -21.87 -11.14 -6.90
CA LEU A 57 -21.63 -11.20 -8.34
C LEU A 57 -22.23 -9.99 -9.03
N GLU A 58 -21.59 -9.54 -10.10
CA GLU A 58 -22.12 -8.57 -11.04
C GLU A 58 -22.67 -9.30 -12.27
N LYS A 59 -23.83 -8.85 -12.73
CA LYS A 59 -24.49 -9.36 -13.93
C LYS A 59 -24.28 -8.41 -15.08
N ILE A 60 -23.59 -8.88 -16.12
CA ILE A 60 -23.36 -8.12 -17.36
C ILE A 60 -24.46 -8.52 -18.35
N ALA A 61 -25.27 -7.53 -18.73
CA ALA A 61 -26.34 -7.72 -19.70
C ALA A 61 -25.75 -8.04 -21.09
N GLY A 62 -26.27 -9.09 -21.73
CA GLY A 62 -25.81 -9.51 -23.04
C GLY A 62 -26.47 -10.82 -23.48
N ARG A 63 -26.12 -11.30 -24.67
CA ARG A 63 -26.46 -12.63 -25.17
C ARG A 63 -25.20 -13.39 -25.56
N PRO A 64 -24.66 -14.28 -24.69
CA PRO A 64 -25.22 -14.73 -23.38
C PRO A 64 -25.06 -13.69 -22.27
N VAL A 65 -25.86 -13.82 -21.21
CA VAL A 65 -25.68 -13.10 -19.95
C VAL A 65 -24.41 -13.62 -19.27
N LEU A 66 -23.54 -12.71 -18.85
CA LEU A 66 -22.27 -13.02 -18.20
C LEU A 66 -22.32 -12.60 -16.72
N TYR A 67 -21.55 -13.28 -15.90
CA TYR A 67 -21.37 -13.01 -14.48
C TYR A 67 -19.90 -12.88 -14.17
N LYS A 68 -19.54 -11.89 -13.38
CA LYS A 68 -18.19 -11.77 -12.76
C LYS A 68 -18.35 -11.67 -11.26
N ILE A 69 -17.29 -11.98 -10.53
CA ILE A 69 -17.26 -11.68 -9.10
C ILE A 69 -17.45 -10.18 -8.95
N HIS A 70 -18.44 -9.82 -8.14
CA HIS A 70 -18.58 -8.45 -7.70
C HIS A 70 -17.47 -8.22 -6.65
N ASN A 71 -16.31 -7.82 -7.13
CA ASN A 71 -15.28 -7.33 -6.26
C ASN A 71 -15.81 -6.01 -5.69
N LYS A 72 -16.39 -6.05 -4.49
CA LYS A 72 -16.66 -4.84 -3.71
C LYS A 72 -15.42 -3.95 -3.55
N LEU A 73 -14.27 -4.44 -4.01
CA LEU A 73 -12.99 -3.75 -4.01
C LEU A 73 -12.80 -2.81 -5.21
N ASP A 74 -13.59 -2.97 -6.30
CA ASP A 74 -13.24 -2.34 -7.58
C ASP A 74 -13.92 -0.99 -7.84
N GLU A 75 -15.04 -0.66 -7.20
CA GLU A 75 -15.71 0.64 -7.44
C GLU A 75 -15.43 1.71 -6.37
N ASP A 76 -14.99 1.31 -5.16
CA ASP A 76 -14.91 2.23 -4.02
C ASP A 76 -13.47 2.44 -3.47
N ASP A 77 -12.44 1.81 -4.06
CA ASP A 77 -11.09 1.76 -3.49
C ASP A 77 -9.98 2.30 -4.39
N SER A 78 -10.28 3.32 -5.17
CA SER A 78 -9.31 3.99 -6.07
C SER A 78 -8.02 4.43 -5.37
N ILE A 79 -8.05 4.65 -4.05
CA ILE A 79 -6.92 5.16 -3.27
C ILE A 79 -5.83 4.09 -3.09
N PHE A 80 -6.18 2.88 -2.64
CA PHE A 80 -5.19 1.82 -2.45
C PHE A 80 -4.74 1.20 -3.78
N ASN A 81 -5.57 1.23 -4.82
CA ASN A 81 -5.24 0.75 -6.17
C ASN A 81 -4.10 1.56 -6.82
N GLN A 82 -3.77 2.74 -6.28
CA GLN A 82 -2.61 3.53 -6.68
C GLN A 82 -1.27 2.99 -6.14
N LEU A 83 -1.32 2.00 -5.24
CA LEU A 83 -0.11 1.35 -4.71
C LEU A 83 0.28 0.18 -5.60
N ILE A 84 1.52 0.15 -6.07
CA ILE A 84 2.06 -1.02 -6.75
C ILE A 84 2.10 -2.19 -5.76
N GLY A 85 1.55 -3.33 -6.17
CA GLY A 85 1.40 -4.52 -5.34
C GLY A 85 0.11 -4.52 -4.50
N PHE A 86 -0.85 -3.64 -4.78
CA PHE A 86 -2.12 -3.57 -4.06
C PHE A 86 -2.92 -4.88 -4.14
N ASP A 87 -2.86 -5.57 -5.26
CA ASP A 87 -3.48 -6.88 -5.56
C ASP A 87 -2.50 -8.06 -5.40
N GLY A 88 -1.25 -7.78 -5.08
CA GLY A 88 -0.15 -8.73 -4.90
C GLY A 88 0.36 -8.77 -3.46
N SER A 89 1.61 -8.34 -3.26
CA SER A 89 2.31 -8.44 -1.97
C SER A 89 1.66 -7.62 -0.85
N LEU A 90 0.90 -6.59 -1.16
CA LEU A 90 0.19 -5.73 -0.20
C LEU A 90 -1.29 -6.09 -0.03
N ALA A 91 -1.84 -7.01 -0.84
CA ALA A 91 -3.28 -7.31 -0.86
C ALA A 91 -3.85 -7.65 0.53
N LYS A 92 -3.20 -8.58 1.24
CA LYS A 92 -3.60 -8.94 2.61
C LYS A 92 -3.51 -7.75 3.57
N SER A 93 -2.41 -7.02 3.55
CA SER A 93 -2.19 -5.84 4.40
C SER A 93 -3.27 -4.78 4.18
N ILE A 94 -3.64 -4.52 2.93
CA ILE A 94 -4.69 -3.57 2.56
C ILE A 94 -6.06 -4.06 3.04
N GLN A 95 -6.36 -5.34 2.87
CA GLN A 95 -7.61 -5.94 3.36
C GLN A 95 -7.73 -5.82 4.88
N ASP A 96 -6.67 -6.13 5.61
CA ASP A 96 -6.60 -6.05 7.05
C ASP A 96 -6.76 -4.60 7.55
N ILE A 97 -6.13 -3.63 6.87
CA ILE A 97 -6.30 -2.20 7.15
C ILE A 97 -7.76 -1.78 6.93
N LYS A 98 -8.36 -2.11 5.79
CA LYS A 98 -9.75 -1.76 5.47
C LYS A 98 -10.72 -2.33 6.50
N SER A 99 -10.59 -3.62 6.83
CA SER A 99 -11.45 -4.26 7.82
C SER A 99 -11.35 -3.58 9.20
N THR A 100 -10.14 -3.22 9.61
CA THR A 100 -9.89 -2.52 10.87
C THR A 100 -10.46 -1.11 10.87
N LEU A 101 -10.29 -0.36 9.78
CA LEU A 101 -10.80 1.01 9.65
C LEU A 101 -12.32 1.09 9.61
N LEU A 102 -12.96 0.14 8.91
CA LEU A 102 -14.41 0.11 8.73
C LEU A 102 -15.16 -0.59 9.87
N TYR A 103 -14.44 -1.23 10.79
CA TYR A 103 -15.05 -1.86 11.95
C TYR A 103 -15.65 -0.80 12.88
N PRO A 104 -16.95 -0.91 13.26
CA PRO A 104 -17.58 0.09 14.13
C PRO A 104 -16.95 0.13 15.51
N GLY A 105 -16.67 1.31 16.02
CA GLY A 105 -16.15 1.46 17.38
C GLY A 105 -15.18 2.61 17.54
N LYS A 106 -14.14 2.39 18.35
CA LYS A 106 -13.05 3.35 18.58
C LYS A 106 -12.20 3.49 17.32
N LYS A 107 -11.59 4.67 17.11
CA LYS A 107 -10.61 4.85 16.05
C LYS A 107 -9.42 3.93 16.27
N PRO A 108 -9.02 3.17 15.25
CA PRO A 108 -7.94 2.21 15.42
C PRO A 108 -6.58 2.89 15.54
N VAL A 109 -5.68 2.24 16.26
CA VAL A 109 -4.25 2.52 16.27
C VAL A 109 -3.58 1.49 15.36
N ILE A 110 -2.91 1.94 14.31
CA ILE A 110 -2.29 1.08 13.31
C ILE A 110 -0.77 1.17 13.44
N LEU A 111 -0.10 0.03 13.54
CA LEU A 111 1.36 -0.07 13.52
C LEU A 111 1.82 -0.62 12.16
N LEU A 112 2.61 0.17 11.44
CA LEU A 112 3.27 -0.24 10.19
C LEU A 112 4.70 -0.66 10.50
N SER A 113 5.01 -1.93 10.29
CA SER A 113 6.34 -2.50 10.46
C SER A 113 6.96 -2.86 9.11
N GLY A 114 8.26 -2.88 9.02
CA GLY A 114 9.01 -3.27 7.82
C GLY A 114 10.29 -2.46 7.66
N GLU A 115 11.23 -2.97 6.91
CA GLU A 115 12.53 -2.35 6.68
C GLU A 115 12.44 -0.91 6.15
N SER A 116 13.55 -0.16 6.31
CA SER A 116 13.63 1.20 5.74
C SER A 116 13.39 1.19 4.22
N GLY A 117 12.61 2.14 3.73
CA GLY A 117 12.37 2.28 2.29
C GLY A 117 11.31 1.35 1.69
N THR A 118 10.58 0.55 2.47
CA THR A 118 9.51 -0.36 1.99
C THR A 118 8.20 0.32 1.61
N GLY A 119 8.03 1.62 1.96
CA GLY A 119 6.82 2.38 1.61
C GLY A 119 5.87 2.69 2.77
N LYS A 120 6.27 2.48 4.06
CA LYS A 120 5.45 2.76 5.25
C LYS A 120 4.79 4.14 5.24
N SER A 121 5.56 5.19 4.97
CA SER A 121 5.04 6.56 4.94
C SER A 121 4.03 6.79 3.79
N LEU A 122 4.21 6.11 2.66
CA LEU A 122 3.25 6.17 1.54
C LEU A 122 1.94 5.46 1.93
N LEU A 123 2.04 4.28 2.56
CA LEU A 123 0.87 3.55 3.04
C LEU A 123 0.11 4.34 4.12
N ALA A 124 0.83 4.98 5.07
CA ALA A 124 0.20 5.86 6.06
C ALA A 124 -0.59 7.02 5.41
N LYS A 125 -0.03 7.61 4.34
CA LYS A 125 -0.73 8.63 3.56
C LYS A 125 -1.99 8.08 2.89
N LYS A 126 -1.93 6.85 2.34
CA LYS A 126 -3.10 6.20 1.72
C LYS A 126 -4.17 5.81 2.75
N ILE A 127 -3.77 5.41 3.95
CA ILE A 127 -4.69 5.21 5.08
C ILE A 127 -5.44 6.51 5.42
N TYR A 128 -4.73 7.64 5.47
CA TYR A 128 -5.36 8.95 5.71
C TYR A 128 -6.33 9.33 4.58
N GLU A 129 -5.91 9.21 3.31
CA GLU A 129 -6.75 9.52 2.15
C GLU A 129 -8.03 8.66 2.14
N PHE A 130 -7.90 7.36 2.38
CA PHE A 130 -9.02 6.42 2.49
C PHE A 130 -9.95 6.76 3.67
N SER A 131 -9.37 7.04 4.84
CA SER A 131 -10.16 7.39 6.03
C SER A 131 -10.97 8.68 5.83
N LYS A 132 -10.42 9.62 5.05
CA LYS A 132 -11.10 10.86 4.67
C LYS A 132 -12.23 10.59 3.68
N GLU A 133 -12.00 9.79 2.63
CA GLU A 133 -13.00 9.38 1.65
C GLU A 133 -14.19 8.66 2.30
N LYS A 134 -13.90 7.78 3.27
CA LYS A 134 -14.96 7.03 4.00
C LYS A 134 -15.61 7.81 5.15
N GLY A 135 -15.27 9.09 5.33
CA GLY A 135 -15.83 9.93 6.39
C GLY A 135 -15.41 9.53 7.81
N LEU A 136 -14.38 8.68 7.96
CA LEU A 136 -13.81 8.29 9.25
C LEU A 136 -13.01 9.44 9.88
N ILE A 137 -12.53 10.34 9.05
CA ILE A 137 -11.85 11.59 9.38
C ILE A 137 -12.65 12.73 8.76
N ASN A 138 -12.75 13.87 9.46
CA ASN A 138 -13.44 15.04 8.95
C ASN A 138 -12.75 15.57 7.68
N GLU A 139 -13.51 16.19 6.77
CA GLU A 139 -12.96 16.79 5.54
C GLU A 139 -11.85 17.81 5.83
N ASN A 140 -11.97 18.56 6.93
CA ASN A 140 -10.96 19.52 7.38
C ASN A 140 -9.88 18.90 8.29
N GLY A 141 -10.01 17.62 8.65
CA GLY A 141 -9.05 16.89 9.49
C GLY A 141 -7.71 16.75 8.77
N GLN A 142 -6.63 17.16 9.43
CA GLN A 142 -5.29 17.17 8.83
C GLN A 142 -4.51 15.88 9.15
N LEU A 143 -3.58 15.55 8.26
CA LEU A 143 -2.52 14.56 8.52
C LEU A 143 -1.32 15.28 9.14
N VAL A 144 -1.10 15.05 10.43
CA VAL A 144 0.08 15.55 11.14
C VAL A 144 1.15 14.47 11.14
N LYS A 145 2.25 14.70 10.43
CA LYS A 145 3.39 13.76 10.38
C LYS A 145 4.48 14.21 11.35
N LEU A 146 4.86 13.31 12.26
CA LEU A 146 5.94 13.49 13.23
C LEU A 146 7.03 12.46 12.97
N ASN A 147 8.21 12.91 12.54
CA ASN A 147 9.36 12.03 12.34
C ASN A 147 10.19 11.96 13.61
N CYS A 148 10.13 10.80 14.26
CA CYS A 148 10.78 10.56 15.55
C CYS A 148 12.32 10.61 15.49
N LYS A 149 12.91 10.50 14.30
CA LYS A 149 14.35 10.65 14.09
C LYS A 149 14.88 12.03 14.54
N TYR A 150 14.07 13.07 14.42
CA TYR A 150 14.46 14.43 14.85
C TYR A 150 14.49 14.59 16.37
N PHE A 151 13.90 13.67 17.13
CA PHE A 151 13.82 13.73 18.59
C PHE A 151 15.00 13.07 19.31
N MET A 152 15.91 12.41 18.58
CA MET A 152 17.02 11.66 19.18
C MET A 152 18.01 12.53 19.94
N ASN A 153 18.21 13.80 19.52
CA ASN A 153 19.32 14.64 19.97
C ASN A 153 18.91 15.96 20.67
N ASP A 154 17.63 16.27 20.79
CA ASP A 154 17.18 17.56 21.31
C ASP A 154 16.02 17.43 22.31
N GLU A 155 16.40 17.48 23.60
CA GLU A 155 15.41 17.44 24.70
C GLU A 155 14.46 18.65 24.69
N THR A 156 14.92 19.79 24.21
CA THR A 156 14.10 21.00 24.10
C THR A 156 13.07 20.87 22.99
N MET A 157 13.45 20.26 21.85
CA MET A 157 12.50 19.98 20.78
C MET A 157 11.42 19.00 21.21
N ILE A 158 11.78 17.96 21.98
CA ILE A 158 10.80 17.00 22.52
C ILE A 158 9.85 17.68 23.51
N LYS A 159 10.38 18.47 24.44
CA LYS A 159 9.54 19.23 25.39
C LYS A 159 8.66 20.25 24.65
N ASN A 160 9.20 20.98 23.70
CA ASN A 160 8.45 21.97 22.93
C ASN A 160 7.40 21.30 22.01
N LEU A 161 7.69 20.12 21.41
CA LEU A 161 6.71 19.38 20.60
C LEU A 161 5.56 18.83 21.44
N PHE A 162 5.80 18.48 22.69
CA PHE A 162 4.78 17.91 23.56
C PHE A 162 4.14 18.93 24.51
N ILE A 163 4.80 20.06 24.81
CA ILE A 163 4.23 21.10 25.68
C ILE A 163 3.63 22.25 24.87
N ASP A 164 4.34 22.79 23.88
CA ASP A 164 3.86 23.94 23.09
C ASP A 164 3.40 23.56 21.67
N TYR A 165 4.16 22.72 20.97
CA TYR A 165 3.76 22.15 19.69
C TYR A 165 2.83 20.96 19.82
N GLY A 166 2.87 20.20 20.92
CA GLY A 166 1.99 19.07 21.17
C GLY A 166 0.53 19.50 21.24
N LYS A 167 0.23 20.57 21.91
CA LYS A 167 -1.13 21.16 21.89
C LYS A 167 -1.47 21.64 20.46
N ALA A 168 -0.56 22.32 19.78
CA ALA A 168 -0.78 22.78 18.41
C ALA A 168 -0.86 21.62 17.39
N ALA A 169 -0.06 20.55 17.55
CA ALA A 169 -0.12 19.37 16.71
C ALA A 169 -1.39 18.55 16.96
N LEU A 170 -1.79 18.40 18.23
CA LEU A 170 -3.05 17.75 18.61
C LEU A 170 -4.27 18.55 18.13
N GLU A 171 -4.26 19.87 18.26
CA GLU A 171 -5.33 20.72 17.75
C GLU A 171 -5.43 20.63 16.22
N LYS A 172 -4.30 20.61 15.51
CA LYS A 172 -4.27 20.39 14.06
C LYS A 172 -4.73 18.98 13.65
N ALA A 173 -4.41 17.97 14.46
CA ALA A 173 -4.82 16.60 14.23
C ALA A 173 -6.26 16.30 14.65
N LYS A 174 -6.91 17.22 15.35
CA LYS A 174 -8.29 17.05 15.81
C LYS A 174 -9.20 16.70 14.64
N ASN A 175 -9.95 15.61 14.79
CA ASN A 175 -10.75 15.02 13.71
C ASN A 175 -9.96 14.56 12.47
N GLY A 176 -8.64 14.42 12.59
CA GLY A 176 -7.71 14.02 11.53
C GLY A 176 -6.89 12.78 11.91
N MET A 177 -5.61 12.78 11.54
CA MET A 177 -4.69 11.68 11.79
C MET A 177 -3.30 12.17 12.22
N ILE A 178 -2.71 11.51 13.21
CA ILE A 178 -1.31 11.67 13.58
C ILE A 178 -0.53 10.46 13.08
N TYR A 179 0.56 10.71 12.35
CA TYR A 179 1.47 9.69 11.88
C TYR A 179 2.85 9.86 12.53
N PHE A 180 3.22 8.92 13.39
CA PHE A 180 4.56 8.84 13.97
C PHE A 180 5.46 7.96 13.12
N ASP A 181 6.45 8.58 12.48
CA ASP A 181 7.42 7.89 11.65
C ASP A 181 8.67 7.53 12.46
N ASN A 182 9.12 6.26 12.41
CA ASN A 182 10.28 5.74 13.12
C ASN A 182 10.17 5.76 14.66
N VAL A 183 9.08 5.24 15.23
CA VAL A 183 8.83 5.24 16.69
C VAL A 183 9.89 4.49 17.49
N HIS A 184 10.60 3.52 16.90
CA HIS A 184 11.70 2.79 17.53
C HIS A 184 12.89 3.69 17.90
N LEU A 185 13.02 4.87 17.28
CA LEU A 185 14.09 5.83 17.56
C LEU A 185 13.79 6.76 18.74
N ILE A 186 12.62 6.66 19.34
CA ILE A 186 12.26 7.51 20.48
C ILE A 186 12.99 7.01 21.74
N PRO A 187 13.70 7.89 22.44
CA PRO A 187 14.34 7.54 23.69
C PRO A 187 13.30 7.02 24.72
N GLU A 188 13.67 6.02 25.53
CA GLU A 188 12.77 5.32 26.48
C GLU A 188 12.01 6.29 27.39
N LYS A 189 12.69 7.32 27.89
CA LYS A 189 12.12 8.36 28.78
C LYS A 189 10.94 9.14 28.17
N TYR A 190 10.79 9.13 26.83
CA TYR A 190 9.72 9.85 26.12
C TYR A 190 8.65 8.93 25.51
N LYS A 191 8.83 7.62 25.59
CA LYS A 191 7.82 6.67 25.10
C LYS A 191 6.48 6.82 25.80
N SER A 192 6.48 7.17 27.10
CA SER A 192 5.25 7.41 27.86
C SER A 192 4.34 8.45 27.19
N ILE A 193 4.90 9.47 26.56
CA ILE A 193 4.14 10.53 25.89
C ILE A 193 3.35 9.98 24.69
N ILE A 194 3.93 9.03 23.95
CA ILE A 194 3.21 8.36 22.85
C ILE A 194 2.07 7.51 23.41
N TYR A 195 2.27 6.86 24.56
CA TYR A 195 1.22 6.09 25.23
C TYR A 195 0.06 6.97 25.63
N ASP A 196 0.34 8.10 26.25
CA ASP A 196 -0.68 9.10 26.65
C ASP A 196 -1.45 9.58 25.39
N LEU A 197 -0.75 9.82 24.29
CA LEU A 197 -1.39 10.23 23.01
C LEU A 197 -2.27 9.14 22.41
N ILE A 198 -1.84 7.87 22.50
CA ILE A 198 -2.63 6.72 22.05
C ILE A 198 -3.90 6.60 22.91
N GLU A 199 -3.79 6.74 24.23
CA GLU A 199 -4.94 6.75 25.14
C GLU A 199 -5.87 7.93 24.84
N MET A 200 -5.32 9.12 24.69
CA MET A 200 -6.09 10.32 24.35
C MET A 200 -6.84 10.20 23.02
N SER A 201 -6.29 9.46 22.02
CA SER A 201 -6.96 9.23 20.74
C SER A 201 -8.29 8.49 20.90
N SER A 202 -8.42 7.70 21.96
CA SER A 202 -9.62 6.92 22.28
C SER A 202 -10.73 7.76 22.93
N LEU A 203 -10.43 8.98 23.37
CA LEU A 203 -11.40 9.88 24.03
C LEU A 203 -12.26 10.58 22.96
N LYS A 204 -13.57 10.66 23.21
CA LYS A 204 -14.53 11.28 22.29
C LYS A 204 -14.21 12.75 21.95
N GLU A 205 -13.55 13.47 22.85
CA GLU A 205 -13.22 14.89 22.70
C GLU A 205 -12.10 15.14 21.70
N ASN A 206 -11.13 14.21 21.57
CA ASN A 206 -9.95 14.40 20.75
C ASN A 206 -10.10 13.86 19.33
N ASN A 207 -10.85 12.80 19.15
CA ASN A 207 -11.31 12.21 17.88
C ASN A 207 -10.29 12.22 16.73
N PHE A 208 -9.02 11.84 16.97
CA PHE A 208 -8.00 11.65 15.94
C PHE A 208 -7.59 10.19 15.81
N MET A 209 -7.10 9.79 14.62
CA MET A 209 -6.54 8.47 14.34
C MET A 209 -5.03 8.49 14.57
N VAL A 210 -4.47 7.38 15.04
CA VAL A 210 -3.02 7.22 15.23
C VAL A 210 -2.47 6.13 14.33
N VAL A 211 -1.42 6.47 13.57
CA VAL A 211 -0.63 5.51 12.81
C VAL A 211 0.83 5.64 13.24
N LEU A 212 1.44 4.51 13.56
CA LEU A 212 2.83 4.39 13.98
C LEU A 212 3.63 3.67 12.89
N SER A 213 4.92 3.98 12.72
CA SER A 213 5.81 3.14 11.92
C SER A 213 7.14 2.84 12.61
N SER A 214 7.65 1.63 12.35
CA SER A 214 8.95 1.16 12.84
C SER A 214 9.70 0.39 11.75
N ASP A 215 11.02 0.54 11.67
CA ASP A 215 11.85 -0.20 10.71
C ASP A 215 12.09 -1.65 11.18
N CYS A 216 12.24 -1.86 12.48
CA CYS A 216 12.31 -3.17 13.12
C CYS A 216 11.51 -3.07 14.42
N PHE A 217 10.34 -3.70 14.42
CA PHE A 217 9.51 -3.72 15.62
C PHE A 217 9.84 -4.95 16.44
N ASN A 218 10.44 -4.72 17.62
CA ASN A 218 10.52 -5.71 18.69
C ASN A 218 9.41 -5.40 19.69
N GLU A 219 8.77 -6.42 20.25
CA GLU A 219 7.73 -6.24 21.28
C GLU A 219 8.24 -5.45 22.50
N ASN A 220 9.55 -5.49 22.74
CA ASN A 220 10.22 -4.70 23.79
C ASN A 220 10.33 -3.19 23.46
N ASP A 221 10.05 -2.77 22.24
CA ASP A 221 10.13 -1.35 21.84
C ASP A 221 9.00 -0.51 22.42
N LEU A 222 7.88 -1.14 22.77
CA LEU A 222 6.75 -0.52 23.45
C LEU A 222 6.44 -1.31 24.72
N LYS A 223 6.08 -0.62 25.79
CA LYS A 223 5.60 -1.28 27.02
C LYS A 223 4.34 -2.09 26.71
N SER A 224 4.11 -3.18 27.44
CA SER A 224 2.96 -4.07 27.28
C SER A 224 1.62 -3.32 27.19
N ASN A 225 1.41 -2.33 28.03
CA ASN A 225 0.15 -1.54 28.05
C ASN A 225 -0.10 -0.73 26.77
N ALA A 226 0.95 -0.36 26.01
CA ALA A 226 0.78 0.35 24.76
C ALA A 226 0.54 -0.61 23.58
N LEU A 227 1.10 -1.82 23.67
CA LEU A 227 0.84 -2.89 22.69
C LEU A 227 -0.62 -3.30 22.71
N ASP A 228 -1.25 -3.34 23.88
CA ASP A 228 -2.66 -3.69 24.07
C ASP A 228 -3.62 -2.69 23.38
N ASN A 229 -3.17 -1.46 23.16
CA ASN A 229 -3.93 -0.43 22.46
C ASN A 229 -3.73 -0.43 20.92
N ILE A 230 -2.77 -1.21 20.39
CA ILE A 230 -2.57 -1.33 18.94
C ILE A 230 -3.66 -2.26 18.38
N SER A 231 -4.51 -1.70 17.53
CA SER A 231 -5.62 -2.44 16.92
C SER A 231 -5.13 -3.46 15.88
N ILE A 232 -4.08 -3.12 15.13
CA ILE A 232 -3.48 -3.99 14.13
C ILE A 232 -2.03 -3.65 13.87
N LYS A 233 -1.22 -4.69 13.64
CA LYS A 233 0.15 -4.62 13.13
C LYS A 233 0.19 -5.07 11.68
N ILE A 234 0.74 -4.24 10.81
CA ILE A 234 0.90 -4.49 9.37
C ILE A 234 2.39 -4.56 9.05
N ASP A 235 2.84 -5.71 8.55
CA ASP A 235 4.21 -5.90 8.12
C ASP A 235 4.33 -5.70 6.60
N LEU A 236 5.12 -4.69 6.18
CA LEU A 236 5.37 -4.41 4.77
C LEU A 236 6.56 -5.26 4.28
N PRO A 237 6.40 -6.00 3.18
CA PRO A 237 7.47 -6.80 2.63
C PRO A 237 8.61 -5.93 2.09
N SER A 238 9.86 -6.39 2.28
CA SER A 238 11.03 -5.83 1.60
C SER A 238 10.90 -5.99 0.08
N LEU A 239 11.67 -5.21 -0.69
CA LEU A 239 11.65 -5.28 -2.14
C LEU A 239 12.04 -6.68 -2.67
N ASP A 240 12.95 -7.37 -1.99
CA ASP A 240 13.39 -8.72 -2.36
C ASP A 240 12.30 -9.79 -2.14
N LYS A 241 11.33 -9.51 -1.27
CA LYS A 241 10.17 -10.38 -1.02
C LYS A 241 8.99 -10.08 -1.95
N ARG A 242 9.08 -9.03 -2.77
CA ARG A 242 8.07 -8.70 -3.76
C ARG A 242 8.32 -9.45 -5.06
N GLY A 243 7.25 -9.84 -5.76
CA GLY A 243 7.35 -10.53 -7.05
C GLY A 243 8.05 -9.69 -8.11
N LEU A 244 8.69 -10.35 -9.10
CA LEU A 244 9.36 -9.67 -10.20
C LEU A 244 8.44 -8.76 -11.00
N VAL A 245 7.15 -9.09 -11.11
CA VAL A 245 6.14 -8.26 -11.78
C VAL A 245 5.97 -6.92 -11.06
N GLU A 246 5.78 -6.95 -9.74
CA GLU A 246 5.70 -5.71 -8.93
C GLU A 246 6.98 -4.89 -9.03
N ARG A 247 8.14 -5.56 -9.01
CA ARG A 247 9.43 -4.88 -9.15
C ARG A 247 9.57 -4.23 -10.53
N MET A 248 9.10 -4.88 -11.60
CA MET A 248 9.03 -4.31 -12.93
C MET A 248 8.15 -3.06 -12.96
N GLU A 249 6.97 -3.12 -12.37
CA GLU A 249 6.06 -1.97 -12.29
C GLU A 249 6.67 -0.80 -11.53
N LEU A 250 7.40 -1.07 -10.42
CA LEU A 250 8.14 -0.06 -9.67
C LEU A 250 9.22 0.60 -10.53
N VAL A 251 10.03 -0.19 -11.23
CA VAL A 251 11.07 0.30 -12.15
C VAL A 251 10.45 1.16 -13.24
N GLN A 252 9.41 0.66 -13.93
CA GLN A 252 8.70 1.41 -14.97
C GLN A 252 8.08 2.70 -14.44
N GLY A 253 7.48 2.65 -13.25
CA GLY A 253 6.90 3.82 -12.59
C GLY A 253 7.95 4.89 -12.29
N CYS A 254 9.16 4.48 -11.85
CA CYS A 254 10.28 5.38 -11.62
C CYS A 254 10.72 6.06 -12.93
N PHE A 255 10.95 5.31 -14.00
CA PHE A 255 11.37 5.88 -15.29
C PHE A 255 10.29 6.79 -15.89
N LYS A 256 9.01 6.41 -15.82
CA LYS A 256 7.90 7.28 -16.26
C LYS A 256 7.88 8.62 -15.50
N LYS A 257 8.20 8.59 -14.20
CA LYS A 257 8.27 9.79 -13.38
C LYS A 257 9.45 10.67 -13.77
N GLU A 258 10.63 10.08 -14.02
CA GLU A 258 11.81 10.84 -14.47
C GLU A 258 11.60 11.39 -15.89
N ALA A 259 11.02 10.63 -16.83
CA ALA A 259 10.68 11.09 -18.18
C ALA A 259 9.78 12.34 -18.16
N ARG A 260 8.77 12.35 -17.27
CA ARG A 260 7.90 13.54 -17.09
C ARG A 260 8.63 14.76 -16.53
N LYS A 261 9.65 14.57 -15.68
CA LYS A 261 10.44 15.69 -15.12
C LYS A 261 11.26 16.40 -16.17
N ILE A 262 11.81 15.64 -17.11
CA ILE A 262 12.71 16.17 -18.16
C ILE A 262 11.99 16.47 -19.47
N ASP A 263 10.71 16.15 -19.55
CA ASP A 263 9.86 16.27 -20.75
C ASP A 263 10.48 15.59 -22.00
N LYS A 264 11.09 14.42 -21.78
CA LYS A 264 11.71 13.60 -22.84
C LYS A 264 11.40 12.13 -22.61
N SER A 265 11.39 11.35 -23.69
CA SER A 265 11.30 9.89 -23.61
C SER A 265 12.61 9.31 -23.09
N ILE A 266 12.51 8.34 -22.17
CA ILE A 266 13.64 7.58 -21.66
C ILE A 266 13.61 6.18 -22.28
N VAL A 267 14.70 5.77 -22.89
CA VAL A 267 14.91 4.43 -23.45
C VAL A 267 15.91 3.69 -22.58
N ILE A 268 15.54 2.49 -22.17
CA ILE A 268 16.34 1.66 -21.26
C ILE A 268 16.82 0.44 -22.04
N GLU A 269 18.10 0.13 -21.90
CA GLU A 269 18.67 -1.08 -22.47
C GLU A 269 18.17 -2.34 -21.73
N PRO A 270 17.90 -3.47 -22.41
CA PRO A 270 17.38 -4.69 -21.79
C PRO A 270 18.25 -5.21 -20.63
N GLU A 271 19.57 -5.20 -20.79
CA GLU A 271 20.53 -5.62 -19.75
C GLU A 271 20.43 -4.74 -18.48
N THR A 272 20.27 -3.45 -18.66
CA THR A 272 20.04 -2.50 -17.56
C THR A 272 18.76 -2.83 -16.80
N LEU A 273 17.70 -3.17 -17.53
CA LEU A 273 16.43 -3.55 -16.94
C LEU A 273 16.56 -4.84 -16.12
N GLU A 274 17.22 -5.86 -16.67
CA GLU A 274 17.47 -7.12 -15.96
C GLU A 274 18.25 -6.89 -14.65
N CYS A 275 19.31 -6.08 -14.70
CA CYS A 275 20.06 -5.71 -13.50
C CYS A 275 19.17 -5.06 -12.44
N LEU A 276 18.30 -4.13 -12.83
CA LEU A 276 17.38 -3.43 -11.90
C LEU A 276 16.35 -4.38 -11.28
N LEU A 277 15.98 -5.45 -11.98
CA LEU A 277 15.06 -6.45 -11.45
C LEU A 277 15.70 -7.40 -10.45
N LEU A 278 17.03 -7.61 -10.51
CA LEU A 278 17.71 -8.67 -9.77
C LEU A 278 18.63 -8.15 -8.66
N TYR A 279 19.20 -6.92 -8.77
CA TYR A 279 20.14 -6.44 -7.76
C TYR A 279 19.49 -6.24 -6.39
N HIS A 280 20.26 -6.49 -5.34
CA HIS A 280 19.81 -6.32 -3.95
C HIS A 280 19.80 -4.84 -3.52
N CYS A 281 18.62 -4.35 -3.17
CA CYS A 281 18.40 -2.99 -2.67
C CYS A 281 18.38 -2.95 -1.14
N LYS A 282 19.50 -2.67 -0.48
CA LYS A 282 19.60 -2.59 1.00
C LYS A 282 18.56 -1.66 1.64
N ASN A 283 18.23 -0.57 0.96
CA ASN A 283 17.22 0.40 1.39
C ASN A 283 15.92 0.29 0.57
N ASN A 284 15.62 -0.89 0.06
CA ASN A 284 14.38 -1.23 -0.61
C ASN A 284 14.00 -0.27 -1.76
N ILE A 285 12.70 0.06 -1.89
CA ILE A 285 12.17 0.94 -2.96
C ILE A 285 12.81 2.32 -2.94
N LYS A 286 13.17 2.85 -1.76
CA LYS A 286 13.83 4.16 -1.65
C LYS A 286 15.18 4.17 -2.37
N GLN A 287 15.96 3.09 -2.23
CA GLN A 287 17.23 2.94 -2.94
C GLN A 287 17.00 2.82 -4.44
N LEU A 288 16.08 1.93 -4.87
CA LEU A 288 15.73 1.75 -6.29
C LEU A 288 15.38 3.08 -6.96
N VAL A 289 14.52 3.89 -6.32
CA VAL A 289 14.12 5.21 -6.81
C VAL A 289 15.33 6.14 -6.95
N ASN A 290 16.22 6.18 -5.94
CA ASN A 290 17.38 7.04 -5.95
C ASN A 290 18.39 6.63 -7.02
N ASP A 291 18.64 5.32 -7.18
CA ASP A 291 19.58 4.79 -8.18
C ASP A 291 19.09 5.10 -9.59
N ILE A 292 17.79 4.90 -9.88
CA ILE A 292 17.19 5.25 -11.18
C ILE A 292 17.25 6.77 -11.43
N SER A 293 16.90 7.59 -10.43
CA SER A 293 16.95 9.05 -10.58
C SER A 293 18.38 9.56 -10.85
N SER A 294 19.38 8.99 -10.16
CA SER A 294 20.79 9.32 -10.40
C SER A 294 21.23 8.92 -11.80
N ALA A 295 20.91 7.70 -12.25
CA ALA A 295 21.25 7.24 -13.60
C ALA A 295 20.59 8.08 -14.69
N CYS A 296 19.30 8.43 -14.54
CA CYS A 296 18.61 9.33 -15.45
C CYS A 296 19.28 10.71 -15.51
N SER A 297 19.77 11.23 -14.39
CA SER A 297 20.49 12.51 -14.35
C SER A 297 21.81 12.42 -15.09
N HIS A 298 22.59 11.34 -14.92
CA HIS A 298 23.84 11.12 -15.67
C HIS A 298 23.58 10.98 -17.17
N ALA A 299 22.58 10.16 -17.54
CA ALA A 299 22.22 9.97 -18.95
C ALA A 299 21.71 11.26 -19.60
N PHE A 300 20.95 12.08 -18.88
CA PHE A 300 20.45 13.37 -19.36
C PHE A 300 21.60 14.32 -19.67
N LEU A 301 22.61 14.41 -18.79
CA LEU A 301 23.81 15.27 -19.02
C LEU A 301 24.59 14.84 -20.26
N LYS A 302 24.72 13.53 -20.53
CA LYS A 302 25.39 13.00 -21.73
C LYS A 302 24.61 13.29 -23.03
N ASN A 303 23.31 13.55 -22.93
CA ASN A 303 22.41 13.72 -24.07
C ASN A 303 21.84 15.16 -24.16
N LEU A 304 22.49 16.16 -23.57
CA LEU A 304 22.02 17.56 -23.58
C LEU A 304 21.81 18.11 -24.99
N ASP A 305 22.69 17.77 -25.92
CA ASP A 305 22.67 18.26 -27.30
C ASP A 305 21.65 17.49 -28.21
N ASN A 306 21.10 16.38 -27.74
CA ASN A 306 20.11 15.61 -28.44
C ASN A 306 18.67 16.00 -28.05
N ASN A 307 17.93 16.54 -28.99
CA ASN A 307 16.53 16.96 -28.77
C ASN A 307 15.51 15.79 -28.67
N SER A 308 15.95 14.52 -28.79
CA SER A 308 15.07 13.38 -28.87
C SER A 308 14.99 12.59 -27.56
N ASN A 309 15.50 11.38 -27.54
CA ASN A 309 15.38 10.43 -26.44
C ASN A 309 16.60 10.47 -25.52
N VAL A 310 16.41 10.21 -24.23
CA VAL A 310 17.50 9.97 -23.27
C VAL A 310 17.70 8.47 -23.15
N TYR A 311 18.87 7.98 -23.54
CA TYR A 311 19.24 6.58 -23.42
C TYR A 311 19.95 6.33 -22.11
N VAL A 312 19.41 5.41 -21.29
CA VAL A 312 19.96 5.02 -19.99
C VAL A 312 20.60 3.64 -20.10
N TYR A 313 21.89 3.60 -19.85
CA TYR A 313 22.71 2.41 -19.89
C TYR A 313 23.13 1.96 -18.50
N LEU A 314 23.56 0.71 -18.38
CA LEU A 314 24.05 0.16 -17.11
C LEU A 314 25.23 0.98 -16.55
N ASP A 315 26.01 1.63 -17.44
CA ASP A 315 27.14 2.49 -17.05
C ASP A 315 26.73 3.80 -16.37
N ASP A 316 25.47 4.19 -16.46
CA ASP A 316 24.95 5.37 -15.75
C ASP A 316 24.64 5.07 -14.28
N PHE A 317 24.60 3.80 -13.90
CA PHE A 317 24.30 3.34 -12.54
C PHE A 317 25.55 3.18 -11.68
N PRO A 318 25.40 3.27 -10.34
CA PRO A 318 26.47 2.96 -9.41
C PRO A 318 27.01 1.52 -9.59
N ILE A 319 28.29 1.32 -9.28
CA ILE A 319 28.99 0.06 -9.50
C ILE A 319 28.36 -1.14 -8.76
N TYR A 320 27.69 -0.90 -7.63
CA TYR A 320 27.02 -1.97 -6.89
C TYR A 320 25.78 -2.50 -7.58
N VAL A 321 25.12 -1.72 -8.45
CA VAL A 321 24.00 -2.19 -9.29
C VAL A 321 24.53 -3.18 -10.33
N LYS A 322 25.67 -2.86 -10.96
CA LYS A 322 26.35 -3.74 -11.92
C LYS A 322 26.83 -5.05 -11.28
N LYS A 323 27.38 -4.96 -10.08
CA LYS A 323 27.90 -6.14 -9.33
C LYS A 323 26.80 -7.03 -8.77
N GLY A 324 25.58 -6.53 -8.60
CA GLY A 324 24.43 -7.33 -8.15
C GLY A 324 23.98 -8.40 -9.15
N PHE A 325 24.54 -8.39 -10.36
CA PHE A 325 24.28 -9.37 -11.42
C PHE A 325 25.28 -10.57 -11.40
N ILE A 326 26.29 -10.52 -10.52
CA ILE A 326 27.31 -11.57 -10.43
C ILE A 326 26.96 -12.47 -9.22
N PHE A 327 25.95 -13.34 -9.39
CA PHE A 327 25.74 -14.55 -8.59
C PHE A 327 25.26 -15.70 -9.46
#